data_e17495868004c5fd6a726f9f6acfed5c
#
_entry.id   e17495868004c5fd6a726f9f6acfed5c
#
_cell.length_a   1.000
_cell.length_b   1.000
_cell.length_c   1.000
_cell.angle_alpha   90.00
_cell.angle_beta   90.00
_cell.angle_gamma   90.00
#
_symmetry.space_group_name_H-M   'P 1'
#
loop_
_entity.id
_entity.type
_entity.pdbx_description
1 polymer ?
#
loop_
_entity_poly.entity_id
_entity_poly.type
_entity_poly.pdbx_seq_one_letter_code
_entity_poly.pdbx_strand_id
1 'polypeptide(L)'
;MRAVARLVCVGAMLAVAAARADDAQTVRQSVTAAELFPPAQAASLAYTLDPGRPVTFRVRMPPGEAPHGVLVFVSPRDEAEPHEGWAEVLDRRNLIWIAAEGFGNERRTAQRVLVALMALKHLQRTLTLDRDRLYVGGMSGGGRVASQALSRFPGFFSGALCIVGADFVTPESSLVPELSTKRVVFITGDGDFNRREIRRVYSRFLDVGVRRSHLIDLRNYEHEYPDADQFDAALELLEQR
;
A
#
# COMPACT_ATOMS: atom_id res chain seq x y z
N MET A 1 -7.55 -57.03 51.73
CA MET A 1 -6.38 -56.42 51.03
C MET A 1 -6.91 -55.55 49.93
N ARG A 2 -6.93 -54.23 50.10
CA ARG A 2 -7.39 -53.23 49.07
C ARG A 2 -6.19 -52.49 48.60
N ALA A 3 -5.85 -52.60 47.26
CA ALA A 3 -4.81 -51.90 46.65
C ALA A 3 -5.28 -50.48 46.27
N VAL A 4 -4.55 -49.47 46.76
CA VAL A 4 -4.78 -48.06 46.46
C VAL A 4 -3.91 -47.71 45.19
N ALA A 5 -4.56 -47.45 44.09
CA ALA A 5 -3.89 -46.94 42.89
C ALA A 5 -3.63 -45.42 43.04
N ARG A 6 -2.35 -45.03 43.02
CA ARG A 6 -1.94 -43.62 42.98
C ARG A 6 -2.01 -43.13 41.53
N LEU A 7 -2.90 -42.19 41.29
CA LEU A 7 -3.00 -41.44 40.04
C LEU A 7 -1.91 -40.37 40.04
N VAL A 8 -0.93 -40.50 39.15
CA VAL A 8 0.10 -39.47 38.88
C VAL A 8 -0.45 -38.53 37.80
N CYS A 9 -0.88 -37.35 38.20
CA CYS A 9 -1.18 -36.27 37.24
C CYS A 9 0.13 -35.69 36.72
N VAL A 10 0.47 -36.02 35.49
CA VAL A 10 1.53 -35.32 34.73
C VAL A 10 0.94 -34.02 34.22
N GLY A 11 1.23 -32.92 34.89
CA GLY A 11 0.93 -31.58 34.40
C GLY A 11 1.80 -31.25 33.19
N ALA A 12 1.24 -31.22 32.00
CA ALA A 12 1.86 -30.69 30.83
C ALA A 12 1.93 -29.14 30.96
N MET A 13 3.09 -28.62 31.36
CA MET A 13 3.38 -27.19 31.20
C MET A 13 3.47 -26.89 29.70
N LEU A 14 2.43 -26.23 29.16
CA LEU A 14 2.50 -25.56 27.89
C LEU A 14 3.46 -24.36 28.05
N ALA A 15 4.68 -24.53 27.59
CA ALA A 15 5.59 -23.41 27.36
C ALA A 15 5.01 -22.57 26.22
N VAL A 16 4.37 -21.45 26.56
CA VAL A 16 4.09 -20.38 25.60
C VAL A 16 5.43 -19.80 25.23
N ALA A 17 5.99 -20.25 24.12
CA ALA A 17 7.12 -19.59 23.49
C ALA A 17 6.67 -18.18 23.11
N ALA A 18 7.23 -17.17 23.78
CA ALA A 18 7.13 -15.79 23.33
C ALA A 18 7.70 -15.73 21.92
N ALA A 19 6.85 -15.64 20.91
CA ALA A 19 7.25 -15.37 19.54
C ALA A 19 7.98 -14.03 19.56
N ARG A 20 9.23 -14.05 19.15
CA ARG A 20 10.02 -12.86 18.94
C ARG A 20 9.37 -12.02 17.84
N ALA A 21 9.41 -10.71 17.98
CA ALA A 21 8.83 -9.70 17.09
C ALA A 21 9.40 -9.71 15.64
N ASP A 22 10.15 -10.74 15.25
CA ASP A 22 10.88 -10.86 13.99
C ASP A 22 10.15 -11.71 12.92
N ASP A 23 8.93 -12.19 13.21
CA ASP A 23 8.17 -13.11 12.35
C ASP A 23 6.85 -12.55 11.80
N ALA A 24 6.78 -11.26 11.48
CA ALA A 24 5.71 -10.78 10.59
C ALA A 24 6.00 -11.28 9.17
N GLN A 25 5.64 -12.53 8.94
CA GLN A 25 5.94 -13.24 7.71
C GLN A 25 5.18 -12.63 6.53
N THR A 26 5.89 -12.17 5.51
CA THR A 26 5.29 -11.79 4.24
C THR A 26 4.73 -13.05 3.58
N VAL A 27 3.42 -13.12 3.38
CA VAL A 27 2.75 -14.25 2.76
C VAL A 27 2.33 -13.94 1.33
N ARG A 28 2.31 -14.98 0.49
CA ARG A 28 1.76 -14.89 -0.87
C ARG A 28 0.27 -15.20 -0.85
N GLN A 29 -0.52 -14.32 -1.50
CA GLN A 29 -1.95 -14.53 -1.73
C GLN A 29 -2.24 -14.26 -3.20
N SER A 30 -3.09 -15.07 -3.81
CA SER A 30 -3.46 -14.91 -5.22
C SER A 30 -4.96 -14.77 -5.36
N VAL A 31 -5.40 -13.89 -6.25
CA VAL A 31 -6.81 -13.64 -6.54
C VAL A 31 -6.99 -13.20 -8.00
N THR A 32 -8.11 -13.52 -8.60
CA THR A 32 -8.48 -13.08 -9.94
C THR A 32 -9.39 -11.85 -9.90
N ALA A 33 -9.43 -11.08 -10.98
CA ALA A 33 -10.41 -9.99 -11.09
C ALA A 33 -11.84 -10.52 -11.09
N ALA A 34 -12.07 -11.71 -11.65
CA ALA A 34 -13.39 -12.36 -11.65
C ALA A 34 -13.90 -12.71 -10.24
N GLU A 35 -13.01 -12.98 -9.28
CA GLU A 35 -13.37 -13.20 -7.89
C GLU A 35 -13.67 -11.90 -7.12
N LEU A 36 -13.10 -10.78 -7.54
CA LEU A 36 -13.18 -9.50 -6.83
C LEU A 36 -14.31 -8.60 -7.32
N PHE A 37 -14.70 -8.73 -8.57
CA PHE A 37 -15.65 -7.84 -9.21
C PHE A 37 -16.90 -8.60 -9.70
N PRO A 38 -18.08 -7.95 -9.73
CA PRO A 38 -19.26 -8.53 -10.36
C PRO A 38 -18.98 -8.91 -11.82
N PRO A 39 -19.62 -9.97 -12.38
CA PRO A 39 -19.28 -10.51 -13.71
C PRO A 39 -19.26 -9.46 -14.83
N ALA A 40 -20.22 -8.55 -14.88
CA ALA A 40 -20.26 -7.48 -15.88
C ALA A 40 -19.06 -6.51 -15.75
N GLN A 41 -18.67 -6.17 -14.52
CA GLN A 41 -17.52 -5.32 -14.26
C GLN A 41 -16.21 -6.07 -14.59
N ALA A 42 -16.07 -7.33 -14.17
CA ALA A 42 -14.92 -8.14 -14.51
C ALA A 42 -14.73 -8.27 -16.03
N ALA A 43 -15.81 -8.48 -16.78
CA ALA A 43 -15.79 -8.54 -18.23
C ALA A 43 -15.28 -7.21 -18.86
N SER A 44 -15.69 -6.05 -18.31
CA SER A 44 -15.22 -4.75 -18.79
C SER A 44 -13.72 -4.50 -18.57
N LEU A 45 -13.12 -5.20 -17.61
CA LEU A 45 -11.67 -5.11 -17.31
C LEU A 45 -10.80 -5.95 -18.24
N ALA A 46 -11.37 -6.82 -19.08
CA ALA A 46 -10.65 -7.76 -19.95
C ALA A 46 -9.65 -7.07 -20.91
N TYR A 47 -9.92 -5.83 -21.31
CA TYR A 47 -8.97 -5.03 -22.09
C TYR A 47 -7.70 -4.67 -21.34
N THR A 48 -7.80 -4.60 -20.01
CA THR A 48 -6.70 -4.18 -19.14
C THR A 48 -5.96 -5.38 -18.58
N LEU A 49 -6.70 -6.35 -18.07
CA LEU A 49 -6.18 -7.57 -17.46
C LEU A 49 -7.17 -8.72 -17.73
N ASP A 50 -6.66 -9.90 -18.08
CA ASP A 50 -7.49 -11.11 -18.17
C ASP A 50 -8.16 -11.37 -16.81
N PRO A 51 -9.51 -11.34 -16.73
CA PRO A 51 -10.22 -11.44 -15.45
C PRO A 51 -10.04 -12.80 -14.76
N GLY A 52 -9.72 -13.87 -15.52
CA GLY A 52 -9.47 -15.21 -15.00
C GLY A 52 -8.02 -15.45 -14.59
N ARG A 53 -7.10 -14.56 -14.95
CA ARG A 53 -5.68 -14.71 -14.62
C ARG A 53 -5.41 -14.31 -13.17
N PRO A 54 -4.81 -15.19 -12.35
CA PRO A 54 -4.45 -14.86 -10.99
C PRO A 54 -3.39 -13.75 -10.94
N VAL A 55 -3.56 -12.82 -10.03
CA VAL A 55 -2.55 -11.84 -9.60
C VAL A 55 -2.07 -12.27 -8.23
N THR A 56 -0.76 -12.42 -8.08
CA THR A 56 -0.12 -12.77 -6.81
C THR A 56 0.30 -11.51 -6.09
N PHE A 57 -0.08 -11.42 -4.83
CA PHE A 57 0.29 -10.36 -3.91
C PHE A 57 1.20 -10.88 -2.81
N ARG A 58 2.15 -10.06 -2.41
CA ARG A 58 2.86 -10.20 -1.15
C ARG A 58 2.15 -9.36 -0.11
N VAL A 59 1.78 -9.99 1.00
CA VAL A 59 1.05 -9.34 2.09
C VAL A 59 1.85 -9.50 3.37
N ARG A 60 2.20 -8.39 4.00
CA ARG A 60 2.80 -8.34 5.32
C ARG A 60 1.79 -7.79 6.31
N MET A 61 1.47 -8.58 7.32
CA MET A 61 0.58 -8.17 8.41
C MET A 61 1.39 -7.55 9.55
N PRO A 62 1.01 -6.39 10.08
CA PRO A 62 1.58 -5.88 11.32
C PRO A 62 1.14 -6.73 12.51
N PRO A 63 1.89 -6.74 13.63
CA PRO A 63 1.55 -7.48 14.83
C PRO A 63 0.39 -6.89 15.64
N GLY A 64 -0.05 -5.67 15.29
CA GLY A 64 -1.13 -4.96 15.99
C GLY A 64 -2.51 -5.58 15.75
N GLU A 65 -3.50 -5.11 16.52
CA GLU A 65 -4.89 -5.54 16.37
C GLU A 65 -5.64 -4.73 15.32
N ALA A 66 -6.71 -5.33 14.78
CA ALA A 66 -7.63 -4.63 13.86
C ALA A 66 -8.40 -3.51 14.61
N PRO A 67 -8.80 -2.43 13.90
CA PRO A 67 -8.69 -2.25 12.46
C PRO A 67 -7.27 -1.84 12.02
N HIS A 68 -6.80 -2.41 10.92
CA HIS A 68 -5.50 -2.08 10.35
C HIS A 68 -5.63 -0.98 9.28
N GLY A 69 -4.63 -0.09 9.19
CA GLY A 69 -4.42 0.70 7.99
C GLY A 69 -3.82 -0.18 6.87
N VAL A 70 -3.79 0.33 5.66
CA VAL A 70 -3.23 -0.37 4.49
C VAL A 70 -2.34 0.55 3.68
N LEU A 71 -1.18 0.06 3.29
CA LEU A 71 -0.36 0.65 2.24
C LEU A 71 -0.27 -0.33 1.05
N VAL A 72 -1.08 -0.09 0.02
CA VAL A 72 -0.94 -0.75 -1.27
C VAL A 72 0.26 -0.13 -1.97
N PHE A 73 1.33 -0.89 -2.15
CA PHE A 73 2.55 -0.36 -2.74
C PHE A 73 2.76 -0.85 -4.17
N VAL A 74 3.07 0.08 -5.06
CA VAL A 74 3.36 -0.18 -6.47
C VAL A 74 4.87 -0.09 -6.67
N SER A 75 5.52 -1.25 -6.78
CA SER A 75 6.95 -1.34 -7.03
C SER A 75 7.29 -0.92 -8.47
N PRO A 76 8.43 -0.26 -8.73
CA PRO A 76 8.94 -0.09 -10.09
C PRO A 76 9.50 -1.38 -10.68
N ARG A 77 9.75 -2.38 -9.86
CA ARG A 77 10.28 -3.70 -10.22
C ARG A 77 9.21 -4.76 -10.09
N ASP A 78 9.52 -5.99 -10.50
CA ASP A 78 8.63 -7.14 -10.38
C ASP A 78 8.58 -7.73 -8.97
N GLU A 79 9.55 -7.37 -8.11
CA GLU A 79 9.58 -7.73 -6.70
C GLU A 79 8.59 -6.88 -5.89
N ALA A 80 8.01 -7.49 -4.87
CA ALA A 80 6.93 -6.94 -4.06
C ALA A 80 7.23 -6.93 -2.56
N GLU A 81 8.51 -6.87 -2.19
CA GLU A 81 8.91 -6.79 -0.77
C GLU A 81 8.99 -5.33 -0.29
N PRO A 82 8.73 -5.06 1.00
CA PRO A 82 9.04 -3.77 1.59
C PRO A 82 10.54 -3.47 1.48
N HIS A 83 10.88 -2.20 1.32
CA HIS A 83 12.28 -1.79 1.35
C HIS A 83 12.88 -2.04 2.75
N GLU A 84 14.20 -2.24 2.79
CA GLU A 84 14.93 -2.48 4.04
C GLU A 84 14.64 -1.39 5.08
N GLY A 85 14.38 -1.80 6.32
CA GLY A 85 14.04 -0.90 7.44
C GLY A 85 12.57 -0.45 7.48
N TRP A 86 11.78 -0.64 6.42
CA TRP A 86 10.38 -0.20 6.41
C TRP A 86 9.45 -1.11 7.22
N ALA A 87 9.83 -2.37 7.41
CA ALA A 87 9.02 -3.36 8.12
C ALA A 87 8.65 -2.90 9.53
N GLU A 88 9.62 -2.40 10.28
CA GLU A 88 9.40 -1.89 11.65
C GLU A 88 8.51 -0.64 11.67
N VAL A 89 8.62 0.22 10.66
CA VAL A 89 7.76 1.41 10.52
C VAL A 89 6.32 1.00 10.28
N LEU A 90 6.08 0.05 9.38
CA LEU A 90 4.76 -0.50 9.09
C LEU A 90 4.13 -1.13 10.35
N ASP A 91 4.93 -1.87 11.13
CA ASP A 91 4.49 -2.52 12.37
C ASP A 91 4.08 -1.50 13.43
N ARG A 92 4.92 -0.50 13.71
CA ARG A 92 4.62 0.56 14.68
C ARG A 92 3.36 1.34 14.31
N ARG A 93 3.11 1.51 13.00
CA ARG A 93 1.94 2.24 12.49
C ARG A 93 0.72 1.35 12.28
N ASN A 94 0.78 0.07 12.59
CA ASN A 94 -0.29 -0.90 12.35
C ASN A 94 -0.81 -0.84 10.90
N LEU A 95 0.12 -0.82 9.92
CA LEU A 95 -0.16 -0.77 8.49
C LEU A 95 0.12 -2.12 7.84
N ILE A 96 -0.88 -2.68 7.18
CA ILE A 96 -0.70 -3.81 6.26
C ILE A 96 0.03 -3.30 5.03
N TRP A 97 1.13 -3.97 4.66
CA TRP A 97 1.75 -3.81 3.35
C TRP A 97 1.18 -4.83 2.37
N ILE A 98 0.83 -4.39 1.18
CA ILE A 98 0.46 -5.28 0.08
C ILE A 98 1.02 -4.76 -1.25
N ALA A 99 1.69 -5.62 -2.00
CA ALA A 99 2.24 -5.31 -3.31
C ALA A 99 2.07 -6.49 -4.27
N ALA A 100 1.89 -6.21 -5.56
CA ALA A 100 1.73 -7.25 -6.58
C ALA A 100 3.09 -7.70 -7.16
N GLU A 101 3.30 -9.01 -7.28
CA GLU A 101 4.45 -9.58 -7.98
C GLU A 101 4.26 -9.50 -9.51
N GLY A 102 5.33 -9.20 -10.25
CA GLY A 102 5.33 -9.20 -11.71
C GLY A 102 4.61 -7.99 -12.35
N PHE A 103 4.43 -6.89 -11.58
CA PHE A 103 3.78 -5.66 -12.05
C PHE A 103 4.70 -4.43 -11.97
N GLY A 104 5.96 -4.62 -12.33
CA GLY A 104 6.96 -3.56 -12.48
C GLY A 104 6.68 -2.60 -13.65
N ASN A 105 7.67 -1.76 -13.96
CA ASN A 105 7.56 -0.69 -14.98
C ASN A 105 7.29 -1.19 -16.40
N GLU A 106 7.60 -2.46 -16.71
CA GLU A 106 7.32 -3.08 -18.02
C GLU A 106 5.81 -3.31 -18.26
N ARG A 107 4.98 -3.24 -17.22
CA ARG A 107 3.53 -3.34 -17.34
C ARG A 107 2.89 -2.00 -17.63
N ARG A 108 1.83 -2.01 -18.43
CA ARG A 108 1.06 -0.80 -18.75
C ARG A 108 0.49 -0.18 -17.47
N THR A 109 0.52 1.15 -17.37
CA THR A 109 0.00 1.91 -16.22
C THR A 109 -1.42 1.50 -15.84
N ALA A 110 -2.32 1.32 -16.82
CA ALA A 110 -3.69 0.91 -16.56
C ALA A 110 -3.80 -0.46 -15.87
N GLN A 111 -2.93 -1.42 -16.20
CA GLN A 111 -2.86 -2.71 -15.52
C GLN A 111 -2.42 -2.55 -14.07
N ARG A 112 -1.38 -1.75 -13.84
CA ARG A 112 -0.82 -1.50 -12.51
C ARG A 112 -1.80 -0.75 -11.61
N VAL A 113 -2.55 0.23 -12.15
CA VAL A 113 -3.64 0.89 -11.42
C VAL A 113 -4.72 -0.13 -11.05
N LEU A 114 -5.20 -0.94 -12.00
CA LEU A 114 -6.21 -1.96 -11.73
C LEU A 114 -5.75 -2.93 -10.64
N VAL A 115 -4.50 -3.39 -10.72
CA VAL A 115 -3.93 -4.32 -9.74
C VAL A 115 -3.80 -3.69 -8.35
N ALA A 116 -3.49 -2.39 -8.25
CA ALA A 116 -3.51 -1.67 -6.97
C ALA A 116 -4.94 -1.61 -6.36
N LEU A 117 -5.96 -1.41 -7.19
CA LEU A 117 -7.37 -1.48 -6.73
C LEU A 117 -7.75 -2.90 -6.29
N MET A 118 -7.30 -3.92 -7.03
CA MET A 118 -7.50 -5.33 -6.68
C MET A 118 -6.87 -5.68 -5.33
N ALA A 119 -5.65 -5.20 -5.06
CA ALA A 119 -4.95 -5.41 -3.80
C ALA A 119 -5.78 -4.95 -2.60
N LEU A 120 -6.27 -3.69 -2.64
CA LEU A 120 -7.11 -3.17 -1.57
C LEU A 120 -8.44 -3.94 -1.46
N LYS A 121 -9.10 -4.19 -2.59
CA LYS A 121 -10.38 -4.90 -2.61
C LYS A 121 -10.26 -6.34 -2.09
N HIS A 122 -9.13 -6.99 -2.34
CA HIS A 122 -8.82 -8.31 -1.79
C HIS A 122 -8.78 -8.31 -0.26
N LEU A 123 -8.04 -7.37 0.35
CA LEU A 123 -7.97 -7.23 1.81
C LEU A 123 -9.33 -6.87 2.42
N GLN A 124 -10.11 -6.00 1.79
CA GLN A 124 -11.44 -5.59 2.28
C GLN A 124 -12.45 -6.73 2.39
N ARG A 125 -12.23 -7.85 1.69
CA ARG A 125 -13.12 -9.03 1.78
C ARG A 125 -12.91 -9.87 3.02
N THR A 126 -11.71 -9.82 3.59
CA THR A 126 -11.28 -10.77 4.64
C THR A 126 -10.86 -10.11 5.93
N LEU A 127 -10.58 -8.80 5.91
CA LEU A 127 -10.03 -8.08 7.04
C LEU A 127 -10.87 -6.86 7.41
N THR A 128 -10.83 -6.52 8.70
CA THR A 128 -11.36 -5.25 9.22
C THR A 128 -10.30 -4.17 9.06
N LEU A 129 -10.57 -3.21 8.16
CA LEU A 129 -9.64 -2.14 7.81
C LEU A 129 -10.13 -0.78 8.34
N ASP A 130 -9.17 0.06 8.72
CA ASP A 130 -9.41 1.46 9.03
C ASP A 130 -9.60 2.24 7.72
N ARG A 131 -10.82 2.67 7.44
CA ARG A 131 -11.20 3.35 6.19
C ARG A 131 -10.52 4.71 6.01
N ASP A 132 -10.08 5.34 7.08
CA ASP A 132 -9.37 6.62 7.03
C ASP A 132 -7.87 6.46 6.72
N ARG A 133 -7.39 5.21 6.72
CA ARG A 133 -5.98 4.85 6.56
C ARG A 133 -5.74 3.84 5.43
N LEU A 134 -6.44 4.02 4.30
CA LEU A 134 -6.27 3.23 3.08
C LEU A 134 -5.41 3.99 2.09
N TYR A 135 -4.13 3.66 2.00
CA TYR A 135 -3.17 4.40 1.19
C TYR A 135 -2.71 3.60 -0.02
N VAL A 136 -2.43 4.30 -1.11
CA VAL A 136 -1.67 3.79 -2.24
C VAL A 136 -0.32 4.50 -2.29
N GLY A 137 0.75 3.75 -2.42
CA GLY A 137 2.09 4.32 -2.52
C GLY A 137 2.89 3.67 -3.63
N GLY A 138 4.02 4.28 -3.96
CA GLY A 138 4.94 3.68 -4.90
C GLY A 138 6.17 4.54 -5.16
N MET A 139 7.19 3.91 -5.72
CA MET A 139 8.46 4.56 -6.07
C MET A 139 8.58 4.69 -7.59
N SER A 140 9.10 5.82 -8.06
CA SER A 140 9.41 6.07 -9.47
C SER A 140 8.18 5.87 -10.37
N GLY A 141 8.21 4.93 -11.30
CA GLY A 141 7.02 4.56 -12.09
C GLY A 141 5.87 4.06 -11.23
N GLY A 142 6.12 3.48 -10.04
CA GLY A 142 5.10 3.14 -9.05
C GLY A 142 4.44 4.35 -8.42
N GLY A 143 5.19 5.40 -8.11
CA GLY A 143 4.67 6.67 -7.62
C GLY A 143 3.76 7.36 -8.64
N ARG A 144 4.11 7.27 -9.95
CA ARG A 144 3.22 7.73 -11.03
C ARG A 144 1.90 6.95 -11.06
N VAL A 145 1.96 5.64 -10.84
CA VAL A 145 0.74 4.82 -10.74
C VAL A 145 -0.09 5.18 -9.52
N ALA A 146 0.55 5.37 -8.35
CA ALA A 146 -0.13 5.72 -7.10
C ALA A 146 -0.90 7.05 -7.23
N SER A 147 -0.26 8.09 -7.75
CA SER A 147 -0.91 9.39 -7.97
C SER A 147 -2.05 9.31 -8.99
N GLN A 148 -1.90 8.52 -10.07
CA GLN A 148 -2.99 8.29 -11.03
C GLN A 148 -4.14 7.47 -10.42
N ALA A 149 -3.84 6.45 -9.62
CA ALA A 149 -4.86 5.65 -8.94
C ALA A 149 -5.71 6.52 -8.02
N LEU A 150 -5.09 7.40 -7.23
CA LEU A 150 -5.81 8.34 -6.37
C LEU A 150 -6.66 9.32 -7.17
N SER A 151 -6.11 9.92 -8.25
CA SER A 151 -6.82 10.92 -9.05
C SER A 151 -8.03 10.34 -9.79
N ARG A 152 -7.93 9.09 -10.26
CA ARG A 152 -9.00 8.44 -11.04
C ARG A 152 -10.02 7.72 -10.17
N PHE A 153 -9.62 7.26 -8.99
CA PHE A 153 -10.43 6.43 -8.09
C PHE A 153 -10.32 6.91 -6.63
N PRO A 154 -10.64 8.19 -6.35
CA PRO A 154 -10.48 8.74 -5.00
C PRO A 154 -11.31 7.99 -3.95
N GLY A 155 -12.43 7.36 -4.33
CA GLY A 155 -13.25 6.55 -3.43
C GLY A 155 -12.59 5.28 -2.89
N PHE A 156 -11.46 4.85 -3.47
CA PHE A 156 -10.74 3.67 -2.99
C PHE A 156 -9.74 3.99 -1.89
N PHE A 157 -9.10 5.16 -1.94
CA PHE A 157 -7.96 5.48 -1.08
C PHE A 157 -8.21 6.76 -0.29
N SER A 158 -7.67 6.80 0.93
CA SER A 158 -7.66 7.98 1.79
C SER A 158 -6.50 8.93 1.45
N GLY A 159 -5.49 8.43 0.74
CA GLY A 159 -4.34 9.23 0.32
C GLY A 159 -3.32 8.45 -0.50
N ALA A 160 -2.27 9.16 -0.93
CA ALA A 160 -1.17 8.58 -1.71
C ALA A 160 0.21 9.01 -1.23
N LEU A 161 1.19 8.11 -1.34
CA LEU A 161 2.63 8.35 -1.11
C LEU A 161 3.38 8.19 -2.43
N CYS A 162 3.94 9.26 -2.94
CA CYS A 162 4.63 9.31 -4.23
C CYS A 162 6.13 9.53 -4.00
N ILE A 163 6.94 8.49 -4.17
CA ILE A 163 8.38 8.50 -3.91
C ILE A 163 9.10 8.64 -5.25
N VAL A 164 9.88 9.68 -5.42
CA VAL A 164 10.72 10.03 -6.60
C VAL A 164 10.02 9.80 -7.96
N GLY A 165 8.70 9.94 -7.97
CA GLY A 165 7.89 9.81 -9.19
C GLY A 165 6.44 10.10 -8.90
N ALA A 166 5.82 10.91 -9.75
CA ALA A 166 4.40 11.24 -9.69
C ALA A 166 3.91 11.62 -11.10
N ASP A 167 2.62 11.46 -11.32
CA ASP A 167 1.95 11.93 -12.53
C ASP A 167 0.60 12.55 -12.16
N PHE A 168 0.13 13.46 -12.97
CA PHE A 168 -1.15 14.11 -12.75
C PHE A 168 -2.11 13.83 -13.91
N VAL A 169 -3.19 13.16 -13.59
CA VAL A 169 -4.32 13.01 -14.50
C VAL A 169 -5.42 13.94 -14.03
N THR A 170 -5.88 14.81 -14.91
CA THR A 170 -7.01 15.69 -14.59
C THR A 170 -8.21 14.84 -14.21
N PRO A 171 -8.73 14.96 -12.98
CA PRO A 171 -9.89 14.19 -12.57
C PRO A 171 -11.14 14.66 -13.32
N GLU A 172 -12.11 13.77 -13.46
CA GLU A 172 -13.45 14.17 -13.86
C GLU A 172 -14.03 15.15 -12.83
N SER A 173 -14.78 16.15 -13.29
CA SER A 173 -15.30 17.21 -12.41
C SER A 173 -16.14 16.67 -11.24
N SER A 174 -16.83 15.56 -11.45
CA SER A 174 -17.61 14.85 -10.42
C SER A 174 -16.77 14.25 -9.30
N LEU A 175 -15.49 13.96 -9.57
CA LEU A 175 -14.56 13.35 -8.60
C LEU A 175 -13.77 14.41 -7.80
N VAL A 176 -13.74 15.67 -8.23
CA VAL A 176 -12.98 16.73 -7.57
C VAL A 176 -13.37 16.93 -6.10
N PRO A 177 -14.65 16.97 -5.72
CA PRO A 177 -15.05 17.13 -4.32
C PRO A 177 -14.48 16.01 -3.42
N GLU A 178 -14.54 14.77 -3.89
CA GLU A 178 -14.00 13.64 -3.14
C GLU A 178 -12.46 13.68 -3.11
N LEU A 179 -11.81 13.92 -4.24
CA LEU A 179 -10.35 14.01 -4.33
C LEU A 179 -9.80 15.11 -3.41
N SER A 180 -10.49 16.25 -3.30
CA SER A 180 -10.06 17.38 -2.46
C SER A 180 -9.97 17.03 -0.95
N THR A 181 -10.62 15.97 -0.51
CA THR A 181 -10.56 15.48 0.87
C THR A 181 -9.35 14.59 1.15
N LYS A 182 -8.62 14.19 0.12
CA LYS A 182 -7.52 13.22 0.24
C LYS A 182 -6.21 13.86 0.70
N ARG A 183 -5.27 13.01 1.10
CA ARG A 183 -3.93 13.38 1.55
C ARG A 183 -2.91 12.87 0.56
N VAL A 184 -1.92 13.67 0.20
CA VAL A 184 -0.87 13.25 -0.72
C VAL A 184 0.49 13.70 -0.20
N VAL A 185 1.41 12.77 -0.12
CA VAL A 185 2.81 13.06 0.24
C VAL A 185 3.71 12.72 -0.93
N PHE A 186 4.53 13.68 -1.30
CA PHE A 186 5.54 13.55 -2.33
C PHE A 186 6.93 13.59 -1.69
N ILE A 187 7.80 12.65 -2.05
CA ILE A 187 9.21 12.65 -1.66
C ILE A 187 10.06 12.81 -2.91
N THR A 188 10.99 13.74 -2.87
CA THR A 188 12.00 13.98 -3.91
C THR A 188 13.23 14.64 -3.29
N GLY A 189 14.24 14.94 -4.06
CA GLY A 189 15.42 15.65 -3.58
C GLY A 189 16.19 16.33 -4.70
N ASP A 190 17.26 17.03 -4.32
CA ASP A 190 18.05 17.85 -5.25
C ASP A 190 18.83 17.05 -6.28
N GLY A 191 19.15 15.76 -6.00
CA GLY A 191 19.75 14.82 -6.94
C GLY A 191 18.73 14.01 -7.75
N ASP A 192 17.42 14.06 -7.44
CA ASP A 192 16.41 13.30 -8.17
C ASP A 192 16.10 13.93 -9.54
N PHE A 193 16.32 13.17 -10.60
CA PHE A 193 16.05 13.65 -11.99
C PHE A 193 14.55 13.91 -12.25
N ASN A 194 13.63 13.36 -11.43
CA ASN A 194 12.19 13.62 -11.50
C ASN A 194 11.74 14.81 -10.64
N ARG A 195 12.62 15.45 -9.88
CA ARG A 195 12.27 16.54 -8.94
C ARG A 195 11.39 17.62 -9.57
N ARG A 196 11.73 18.07 -10.78
CA ARG A 196 10.97 19.11 -11.47
C ARG A 196 9.54 18.66 -11.83
N GLU A 197 9.40 17.41 -12.24
CA GLU A 197 8.11 16.80 -12.55
C GLU A 197 7.26 16.69 -11.28
N ILE A 198 7.82 16.16 -10.20
CA ILE A 198 7.14 15.97 -8.91
C ILE A 198 6.63 17.30 -8.36
N ARG A 199 7.45 18.35 -8.37
CA ARG A 199 7.05 19.70 -7.93
C ARG A 199 5.89 20.24 -8.77
N ARG A 200 5.87 19.98 -10.06
CA ARG A 200 4.75 20.35 -10.94
C ARG A 200 3.50 19.57 -10.61
N VAL A 201 3.62 18.27 -10.38
CA VAL A 201 2.48 17.41 -10.00
C VAL A 201 1.92 17.82 -8.64
N TYR A 202 2.77 18.08 -7.65
CA TYR A 202 2.37 18.64 -6.36
C TYR A 202 1.53 19.92 -6.50
N SER A 203 1.98 20.88 -7.33
CA SER A 203 1.21 22.10 -7.59
C SER A 203 -0.15 21.79 -8.22
N ARG A 204 -0.22 20.81 -9.14
CA ARG A 204 -1.50 20.40 -9.76
C ARG A 204 -2.49 19.82 -8.75
N PHE A 205 -2.03 19.04 -7.76
CA PHE A 205 -2.89 18.56 -6.70
C PHE A 205 -3.44 19.71 -5.85
N LEU A 206 -2.62 20.72 -5.54
CA LEU A 206 -3.08 21.93 -4.84
C LEU A 206 -4.10 22.72 -5.68
N ASP A 207 -3.89 22.86 -6.99
CA ASP A 207 -4.77 23.59 -7.90
C ASP A 207 -6.18 22.97 -7.97
N VAL A 208 -6.29 21.64 -7.91
CA VAL A 208 -7.59 20.94 -7.86
C VAL A 208 -8.17 20.82 -6.43
N GLY A 209 -7.58 21.51 -5.46
CA GLY A 209 -8.13 21.61 -4.11
C GLY A 209 -7.66 20.58 -3.10
N VAL A 210 -6.69 19.72 -3.42
CA VAL A 210 -6.12 18.75 -2.46
C VAL A 210 -5.18 19.48 -1.51
N ARG A 211 -5.76 20.16 -0.50
CA ARG A 211 -5.02 21.03 0.42
C ARG A 211 -4.08 20.29 1.38
N ARG A 212 -4.38 19.01 1.67
CA ARG A 212 -3.53 18.14 2.48
C ARG A 212 -2.49 17.43 1.61
N SER A 213 -1.79 18.22 0.77
CA SER A 213 -0.65 17.78 -0.02
C SER A 213 0.64 18.30 0.59
N HIS A 214 1.62 17.43 0.77
CA HIS A 214 2.92 17.74 1.36
C HIS A 214 4.03 17.37 0.38
N LEU A 215 5.06 18.21 0.30
CA LEU A 215 6.26 17.96 -0.49
C LEU A 215 7.48 17.90 0.43
N ILE A 216 8.07 16.74 0.57
CA ILE A 216 9.35 16.51 1.22
C ILE A 216 10.43 16.61 0.14
N ASP A 217 11.18 17.69 0.15
CA ASP A 217 12.24 17.97 -0.83
C ASP A 217 13.59 17.93 -0.12
N LEU A 218 14.25 16.78 -0.18
CA LEU A 218 15.43 16.46 0.62
C LEU A 218 16.71 16.98 -0.03
N ARG A 219 17.72 17.26 0.80
CA ARG A 219 19.09 17.59 0.34
C ARG A 219 19.91 16.33 0.18
N ASN A 220 20.80 16.29 -0.83
CA ASN A 220 21.66 15.15 -1.15
C ASN A 220 20.85 13.84 -1.28
N TYR A 221 19.67 13.91 -1.85
CA TYR A 221 18.79 12.78 -2.05
C TYR A 221 18.57 12.54 -3.54
N GLU A 222 18.95 11.36 -3.97
CA GLU A 222 18.90 10.95 -5.38
C GLU A 222 17.60 10.24 -5.74
N HIS A 223 17.60 9.50 -6.86
CA HIS A 223 16.45 8.70 -7.30
C HIS A 223 16.44 7.34 -6.59
N GLU A 224 16.14 7.35 -5.32
CA GLU A 224 16.27 6.20 -4.41
C GLU A 224 15.05 6.03 -3.49
N TYR A 225 15.01 4.93 -2.75
CA TYR A 225 14.03 4.74 -1.69
C TYR A 225 14.41 5.59 -0.47
N PRO A 226 13.43 6.20 0.22
CA PRO A 226 13.69 6.85 1.51
C PRO A 226 14.11 5.79 2.55
N ASP A 227 15.01 6.19 3.43
CA ASP A 227 15.33 5.39 4.61
C ASP A 227 14.12 5.26 5.56
N ALA A 228 14.27 4.49 6.64
CA ALA A 228 13.19 4.23 7.58
C ALA A 228 12.64 5.50 8.23
N ASP A 229 13.49 6.45 8.60
CA ASP A 229 13.08 7.69 9.27
C ASP A 229 12.35 8.62 8.30
N GLN A 230 12.85 8.75 7.08
CA GLN A 230 12.21 9.54 6.01
C GLN A 230 10.85 8.92 5.61
N PHE A 231 10.77 7.60 5.56
CA PHE A 231 9.53 6.88 5.28
C PHE A 231 8.52 7.07 6.41
N ASP A 232 8.96 6.98 7.67
CA ASP A 232 8.13 7.19 8.85
C ASP A 232 7.58 8.62 8.88
N ALA A 233 8.42 9.63 8.63
CA ALA A 233 8.00 11.03 8.53
C ALA A 233 6.97 11.27 7.41
N ALA A 234 7.13 10.60 6.27
CA ALA A 234 6.16 10.70 5.17
C ALA A 234 4.81 10.07 5.53
N LEU A 235 4.82 8.92 6.21
CA LEU A 235 3.60 8.30 6.70
C LEU A 235 2.93 9.15 7.79
N GLU A 236 3.70 9.79 8.66
CA GLU A 236 3.15 10.71 9.66
C GLU A 236 2.34 11.84 9.00
N LEU A 237 2.89 12.49 7.97
CA LEU A 237 2.17 13.51 7.19
C LEU A 237 0.92 12.95 6.50
N LEU A 238 0.99 11.71 6.02
CA LEU A 238 -0.13 11.04 5.38
C LEU A 238 -1.25 10.69 6.39
N GLU A 239 -0.92 10.51 7.66
CA GLU A 239 -1.84 10.16 8.76
C GLU A 239 -2.40 11.37 9.53
N GLN A 240 -1.88 12.58 9.30
CA GLN A 240 -2.41 13.80 9.92
C GLN A 240 -3.88 14.01 9.55
N ARG A 241 -4.72 14.19 10.58
CA ARG A 241 -6.18 14.41 10.44
C ARG A 241 -6.53 15.84 10.15
#